data_95bbcf0e691ec03c6118310b0bca05b0
#
_entry.id   95bbcf0e691ec03c6118310b0bca05b0
#
_cell.length_a   1.000
_cell.length_b   1.000
_cell.length_c   1.000
_cell.angle_alpha   90.00
_cell.angle_beta   90.00
_cell.angle_gamma   90.00
#
_symmetry.space_group_name_H-M   'P 1'
#
loop_
_entity.id
_entity.type
_entity.pdbx_description
1 polymer ?
#
loop_
_entity_poly.entity_id
_entity_poly.type
_entity_poly.pdbx_seq_one_letter_code
_entity_poly.pdbx_strand_id
1 'polypeptide(L)'
;MEFYQNKTGDNVYMKMVSNVEMNFIVNIKVNTEEESFFQNGKLIYSNVSRKVNGKEKVNKQTKAIGDTYQTSSDGKPSSINNKFIDYNFILLYCNEPVNVQIVYSDNFQQFLHIQKVSEHKYKIDLPDGNYNYYSFLNGICNKVEIHHSFYTIEITLKE
;
A
#
# COMPACT_ATOMS: atom_id res chain seq x y z
N MET A 1 -13.19 -4.81 -2.23
CA MET A 1 -12.05 -3.91 -2.52
C MET A 1 -12.22 -3.40 -3.94
N GLU A 2 -12.04 -2.11 -4.14
CA GLU A 2 -12.11 -1.44 -5.45
C GLU A 2 -10.78 -0.73 -5.69
N PHE A 3 -10.26 -0.84 -6.90
CA PHE A 3 -9.02 -0.19 -7.33
C PHE A 3 -9.29 0.67 -8.56
N TYR A 4 -8.82 1.89 -8.52
CA TYR A 4 -8.94 2.86 -9.61
C TYR A 4 -7.56 3.38 -10.00
N GLN A 5 -7.30 3.45 -11.30
CA GLN A 5 -6.09 4.05 -11.87
C GLN A 5 -6.46 4.99 -13.01
N ASN A 6 -5.86 6.18 -13.00
CA ASN A 6 -5.92 7.12 -14.12
C ASN A 6 -4.50 7.54 -14.52
N LYS A 7 -4.17 7.36 -15.79
CA LYS A 7 -2.87 7.74 -16.36
C LYS A 7 -3.08 8.81 -17.43
N THR A 8 -2.39 9.95 -17.29
CA THR A 8 -2.39 11.05 -18.27
C THR A 8 -0.96 11.51 -18.51
N GLY A 9 -0.37 11.11 -19.64
CA GLY A 9 1.06 11.29 -19.90
C GLY A 9 1.90 10.56 -18.85
N ASP A 10 2.79 11.29 -18.19
CA ASP A 10 3.67 10.78 -17.14
C ASP A 10 3.06 10.90 -15.72
N ASN A 11 1.81 11.33 -15.63
CA ASN A 11 1.07 11.43 -14.38
C ASN A 11 0.24 10.17 -14.16
N VAL A 12 0.35 9.57 -12.98
CA VAL A 12 -0.42 8.40 -12.58
C VAL A 12 -1.07 8.66 -11.24
N TYR A 13 -2.40 8.69 -11.21
CA TYR A 13 -3.18 8.71 -9.99
C TYR A 13 -3.78 7.33 -9.74
N MET A 14 -3.67 6.86 -8.51
CA MET A 14 -4.22 5.59 -8.06
C MET A 14 -5.00 5.79 -6.77
N LYS A 15 -6.11 5.05 -6.66
CA LYS A 15 -6.93 5.01 -5.46
C LYS A 15 -7.42 3.58 -5.20
N MET A 16 -7.34 3.16 -3.95
CA MET A 16 -7.88 1.90 -3.48
C MET A 16 -8.84 2.15 -2.32
N VAL A 17 -10.00 1.51 -2.37
CA VAL A 17 -11.00 1.52 -1.30
C VAL A 17 -11.30 0.08 -0.90
N SER A 18 -11.16 -0.22 0.38
CA SER A 18 -11.46 -1.54 0.93
C SER A 18 -12.44 -1.42 2.11
N ASN A 19 -13.51 -2.20 2.06
CA ASN A 19 -14.49 -2.32 3.13
C ASN A 19 -14.51 -3.79 3.57
N VAL A 20 -14.10 -4.05 4.80
CA VAL A 20 -14.06 -5.39 5.39
C VAL A 20 -14.99 -5.41 6.59
N GLU A 21 -15.88 -6.39 6.65
CA GLU A 21 -16.75 -6.64 7.77
C GLU A 21 -16.47 -8.04 8.31
N MET A 22 -16.15 -8.12 9.58
CA MET A 22 -15.85 -9.36 10.29
C MET A 22 -16.82 -9.53 11.45
N ASN A 23 -17.52 -10.66 11.45
CA ASN A 23 -18.47 -11.02 12.49
C ASN A 23 -17.87 -12.15 13.35
N PHE A 24 -17.25 -11.75 14.46
CA PHE A 24 -16.85 -12.69 15.50
C PHE A 24 -17.79 -12.54 16.73
N ILE A 25 -17.22 -12.40 17.93
CA ILE A 25 -17.97 -12.07 19.14
C ILE A 25 -18.48 -10.61 19.08
N VAL A 26 -17.75 -9.75 18.35
CA VAL A 26 -18.08 -8.35 18.08
C VAL A 26 -18.00 -8.11 16.58
N ASN A 27 -18.95 -7.36 16.04
CA ASN A 27 -18.92 -6.94 14.65
C ASN A 27 -17.85 -5.84 14.46
N ILE A 28 -16.87 -6.09 13.59
CA ILE A 28 -15.79 -5.16 13.26
C ILE A 28 -15.91 -4.77 11.81
N LYS A 29 -16.09 -3.46 11.57
CA LYS A 29 -16.08 -2.86 10.23
C LYS A 29 -14.79 -2.07 10.04
N VAL A 30 -13.99 -2.45 9.03
CA VAL A 30 -12.76 -1.76 8.67
C VAL A 30 -12.95 -1.13 7.28
N ASN A 31 -12.83 0.19 7.22
CA ASN A 31 -12.83 0.94 5.97
C ASN A 31 -11.42 1.49 5.78
N THR A 32 -10.78 1.15 4.66
CA THR A 32 -9.45 1.64 4.30
C THR A 32 -9.55 2.35 2.95
N GLU A 33 -8.95 3.52 2.87
CA GLU A 33 -8.78 4.29 1.64
C GLU A 33 -7.30 4.64 1.51
N GLU A 34 -6.73 4.31 0.34
CA GLU A 34 -5.35 4.63 0.00
C GLU A 34 -5.34 5.32 -1.35
N GLU A 35 -4.53 6.37 -1.48
CA GLU A 35 -4.34 7.07 -2.74
C GLU A 35 -2.88 7.46 -2.93
N SER A 36 -2.45 7.52 -4.19
CA SER A 36 -1.11 7.97 -4.56
C SER A 36 -1.13 8.70 -5.90
N PHE A 37 -0.31 9.73 -5.99
CA PHE A 37 -0.07 10.46 -7.21
C PHE A 37 1.43 10.43 -7.55
N PHE A 38 1.74 9.92 -8.73
CA PHE A 38 3.08 9.88 -9.29
C PHE A 38 3.17 10.83 -10.48
N GLN A 39 4.32 11.49 -10.61
CA GLN A 39 4.68 12.31 -11.76
C GLN A 39 6.10 11.96 -12.20
N ASN A 40 6.29 11.66 -13.49
CA ASN A 40 7.57 11.21 -14.05
C ASN A 40 8.18 10.04 -13.25
N GLY A 41 7.36 9.08 -12.81
CA GLY A 41 7.79 7.94 -12.00
C GLY A 41 8.13 8.26 -10.54
N LYS A 42 8.01 9.51 -10.08
CA LYS A 42 8.27 9.93 -8.70
C LYS A 42 6.95 10.08 -7.94
N LEU A 43 6.88 9.52 -6.74
CA LEU A 43 5.78 9.80 -5.81
C LEU A 43 5.77 11.29 -5.46
N ILE A 44 4.66 11.95 -5.70
CA ILE A 44 4.42 13.35 -5.32
C ILE A 44 3.61 13.44 -4.05
N TYR A 45 2.60 12.57 -3.94
CA TYR A 45 1.70 12.54 -2.79
C TYR A 45 1.15 11.15 -2.58
N SER A 46 1.00 10.76 -1.32
CA SER A 46 0.18 9.62 -0.93
C SER A 46 -0.56 9.88 0.37
N ASN A 47 -1.68 9.19 0.53
CA ASN A 47 -2.51 9.23 1.71
C ASN A 47 -3.04 7.84 2.05
N VAL A 48 -3.04 7.49 3.34
CA VAL A 48 -3.66 6.28 3.88
C VAL A 48 -4.59 6.68 5.01
N SER A 49 -5.87 6.38 4.87
CA SER A 49 -6.88 6.56 5.91
C SER A 49 -7.52 5.22 6.25
N ARG A 50 -7.63 4.91 7.55
CA ARG A 50 -8.33 3.71 8.02
C ARG A 50 -9.25 4.04 9.17
N LYS A 51 -10.50 3.62 9.04
CA LYS A 51 -11.52 3.72 10.09
C LYS A 51 -11.92 2.33 10.57
N VAL A 52 -12.04 2.16 11.87
CA VAL A 52 -12.56 0.94 12.51
C VAL A 52 -13.83 1.31 13.28
N ASN A 53 -14.95 0.71 12.93
CA ASN A 53 -16.27 1.02 13.48
C ASN A 53 -16.57 2.54 13.45
N GLY A 54 -16.24 3.19 12.30
CA GLY A 54 -16.46 4.62 12.08
C GLY A 54 -15.44 5.56 12.74
N LYS A 55 -14.55 5.05 13.60
CA LYS A 55 -13.51 5.85 14.26
C LYS A 55 -12.21 5.78 13.45
N GLU A 56 -11.61 6.94 13.15
CA GLU A 56 -10.31 7.01 12.52
C GLU A 56 -9.24 6.37 13.41
N LYS A 57 -8.43 5.49 12.81
CA LYS A 57 -7.35 4.74 13.46
C LYS A 57 -6.00 4.98 12.80
N VAL A 58 -6.01 5.37 11.53
CA VAL A 58 -4.81 5.70 10.76
C VAL A 58 -5.16 6.87 9.86
N ASN A 59 -4.29 7.88 9.87
CA ASN A 59 -4.29 8.99 8.93
C ASN A 59 -2.84 9.37 8.64
N LYS A 60 -2.33 8.91 7.50
CA LYS A 60 -0.93 9.09 7.12
C LYS A 60 -0.81 9.71 5.76
N GLN A 61 0.06 10.70 5.66
CA GLN A 61 0.32 11.42 4.41
C GLN A 61 1.81 11.47 4.14
N THR A 62 2.17 11.37 2.88
CA THR A 62 3.54 11.57 2.38
C THR A 62 3.48 12.55 1.22
N LYS A 63 4.31 13.58 1.24
CA LYS A 63 4.35 14.63 0.22
C LYS A 63 5.78 14.97 -0.16
N ALA A 64 6.08 14.98 -1.45
CA ALA A 64 7.38 15.43 -1.95
C ALA A 64 7.54 16.94 -1.77
N ILE A 65 8.68 17.35 -1.20
CA ILE A 65 9.07 18.76 -1.05
C ILE A 65 10.54 18.88 -1.47
N GLY A 66 10.77 19.37 -2.68
CA GLY A 66 12.11 19.38 -3.25
C GLY A 66 12.73 17.98 -3.31
N ASP A 67 13.87 17.79 -2.65
CA ASP A 67 14.62 16.54 -2.59
C ASP A 67 14.27 15.67 -1.36
N THR A 68 13.24 16.03 -0.60
CA THR A 68 12.81 15.32 0.61
C THR A 68 11.34 14.98 0.55
N TYR A 69 10.88 14.15 1.47
CA TYR A 69 9.45 13.91 1.70
C TYR A 69 9.07 14.37 3.11
N GLN A 70 8.05 15.20 3.18
CA GLN A 70 7.35 15.42 4.45
C GLN A 70 6.34 14.30 4.65
N THR A 71 6.31 13.77 5.86
CA THR A 71 5.33 12.77 6.28
C THR A 71 4.50 13.31 7.45
N SER A 72 3.28 12.84 7.56
CA SER A 72 2.42 13.09 8.71
C SER A 72 1.78 11.77 9.15
N SER A 73 1.85 11.46 10.41
CA SER A 73 1.17 10.32 11.03
C SER A 73 0.23 10.83 12.12
N ASP A 74 -1.08 10.71 11.90
CA ASP A 74 -2.13 11.15 12.82
C ASP A 74 -1.93 12.62 13.27
N GLY A 75 -1.57 13.49 12.29
CA GLY A 75 -1.30 14.91 12.48
C GLY A 75 0.10 15.25 12.99
N LYS A 76 0.96 14.27 13.29
CA LYS A 76 2.34 14.51 13.73
C LYS A 76 3.27 14.55 12.54
N PRO A 77 3.97 15.68 12.28
CA PRO A 77 4.86 15.81 11.14
C PRO A 77 6.18 15.09 11.39
N SER A 78 6.77 14.58 10.30
CA SER A 78 8.12 14.03 10.21
C SER A 78 8.67 14.23 8.81
N SER A 79 9.86 13.72 8.52
CA SER A 79 10.46 13.79 7.18
C SER A 79 11.29 12.55 6.87
N ILE A 80 11.38 12.25 5.57
CA ILE A 80 12.26 11.21 5.03
C ILE A 80 13.24 11.87 4.09
N ASN A 81 14.54 11.75 4.38
CA ASN A 81 15.61 12.22 3.52
C ASN A 81 15.87 11.20 2.40
N ASN A 82 14.96 11.14 1.45
CA ASN A 82 15.11 10.32 0.26
C ASN A 82 14.71 11.13 -0.96
N LYS A 83 15.53 11.06 -2.00
CA LYS A 83 15.34 11.84 -3.22
C LYS A 83 14.26 11.29 -4.13
N PHE A 84 13.94 9.98 -4.03
CA PHE A 84 13.07 9.34 -4.99
C PHE A 84 12.32 8.14 -4.38
N ILE A 85 10.99 8.21 -4.36
CA ILE A 85 10.13 7.06 -4.11
C ILE A 85 9.47 6.74 -5.47
N ASP A 86 9.89 5.66 -6.09
CA ASP A 86 9.43 5.21 -7.41
C ASP A 86 8.45 4.03 -7.33
N TYR A 87 8.38 3.37 -6.19
CA TYR A 87 7.54 2.21 -5.97
C TYR A 87 6.97 2.18 -4.55
N ASN A 88 5.64 2.12 -4.43
CA ASN A 88 4.96 2.00 -3.15
C ASN A 88 3.93 0.85 -3.15
N PHE A 89 3.26 0.62 -2.01
CA PHE A 89 2.36 -0.52 -1.84
C PHE A 89 1.17 -0.52 -2.78
N ILE A 90 0.61 0.65 -3.13
CA ILE A 90 -0.54 0.69 -4.04
C ILE A 90 -0.16 0.24 -5.46
N LEU A 91 1.09 0.46 -5.90
CA LEU A 91 1.60 -0.03 -7.19
C LEU A 91 1.64 -1.55 -7.28
N LEU A 92 1.78 -2.25 -6.15
CA LEU A 92 1.75 -3.73 -6.14
C LEU A 92 0.44 -4.31 -6.68
N TYR A 93 -0.67 -3.56 -6.63
CA TYR A 93 -1.94 -4.07 -7.14
C TYR A 93 -2.03 -4.05 -8.68
N CYS A 94 -1.27 -3.21 -9.35
CA CYS A 94 -1.36 -3.03 -10.80
C CYS A 94 -0.03 -3.24 -11.55
N ASN A 95 1.06 -3.51 -10.84
CA ASN A 95 2.38 -3.65 -11.47
C ASN A 95 3.21 -4.68 -10.70
N GLU A 96 3.63 -5.75 -11.39
CA GLU A 96 4.51 -6.76 -10.80
C GLU A 96 5.90 -6.15 -10.51
N PRO A 97 6.46 -6.32 -9.29
CA PRO A 97 7.73 -5.74 -8.88
C PRO A 97 8.94 -6.52 -9.43
N VAL A 98 8.99 -6.70 -10.75
CA VAL A 98 10.13 -7.35 -11.43
C VAL A 98 11.36 -6.46 -11.24
N ASN A 99 12.43 -6.99 -10.61
CA ASN A 99 13.67 -6.25 -10.29
C ASN A 99 13.51 -5.12 -9.24
N VAL A 100 12.37 -5.00 -8.56
CA VAL A 100 12.21 -4.10 -7.42
C VAL A 100 12.65 -4.85 -6.14
N GLN A 101 13.58 -4.25 -5.39
CA GLN A 101 14.10 -4.82 -4.14
C GLN A 101 13.54 -4.13 -2.90
N ILE A 102 13.08 -2.89 -3.07
CA ILE A 102 12.63 -2.03 -1.98
C ILE A 102 11.32 -1.38 -2.41
N VAL A 103 10.33 -1.39 -1.53
CA VAL A 103 9.03 -0.76 -1.72
C VAL A 103 8.74 0.21 -0.58
N TYR A 104 8.22 1.38 -0.88
CA TYR A 104 7.79 2.31 0.15
C TYR A 104 6.41 1.92 0.70
N SER A 105 6.32 1.76 2.01
CA SER A 105 5.05 1.53 2.69
C SER A 105 4.48 2.86 3.18
N ASP A 106 3.37 3.27 2.58
CA ASP A 106 2.65 4.49 2.97
C ASP A 106 2.07 4.37 4.38
N ASN A 107 1.62 3.17 4.76
CA ASN A 107 1.08 2.89 6.10
C ASN A 107 2.15 2.93 7.20
N PHE A 108 3.36 2.41 6.95
CA PHE A 108 4.47 2.44 7.91
C PHE A 108 5.39 3.65 7.73
N GLN A 109 5.28 4.38 6.61
CA GLN A 109 6.10 5.52 6.22
C GLN A 109 7.59 5.21 6.22
N GLN A 110 7.93 4.03 5.70
CA GLN A 110 9.31 3.54 5.57
C GLN A 110 9.48 2.60 4.38
N PHE A 111 10.72 2.38 3.99
CA PHE A 111 11.08 1.42 2.95
C PHE A 111 11.17 0.00 3.52
N LEU A 112 10.59 -0.96 2.80
CA LEU A 112 10.59 -2.38 3.14
C LEU A 112 11.22 -3.19 2.01
N HIS A 113 11.90 -4.26 2.37
CA HIS A 113 12.41 -5.21 1.39
C HIS A 113 11.30 -6.07 0.82
N ILE A 114 11.33 -6.26 -0.50
CA ILE A 114 10.49 -7.21 -1.20
C ILE A 114 11.31 -8.40 -1.66
N GLN A 115 10.85 -9.60 -1.38
CA GLN A 115 11.55 -10.85 -1.68
C GLN A 115 10.76 -11.64 -2.71
N LYS A 116 11.38 -11.97 -3.84
CA LYS A 116 10.81 -12.93 -4.78
C LYS A 116 10.93 -14.34 -4.17
N VAL A 117 9.80 -14.99 -3.85
CA VAL A 117 9.77 -16.32 -3.21
C VAL A 117 9.53 -17.45 -4.22
N SER A 118 8.89 -17.14 -5.34
CA SER A 118 8.75 -18.03 -6.49
C SER A 118 8.46 -17.21 -7.74
N GLU A 119 8.23 -17.85 -8.87
CA GLU A 119 7.81 -17.18 -10.08
C GLU A 119 6.47 -16.45 -9.84
N HIS A 120 6.42 -15.16 -10.18
CA HIS A 120 5.27 -14.28 -10.00
C HIS A 120 4.71 -14.21 -8.56
N LYS A 121 5.52 -14.58 -7.54
CA LYS A 121 5.11 -14.46 -6.12
C LYS A 121 6.19 -13.78 -5.28
N TYR A 122 5.76 -12.78 -4.51
CA TYR A 122 6.64 -11.93 -3.71
C TYR A 122 6.15 -11.87 -2.27
N LYS A 123 7.09 -11.73 -1.32
CA LYS A 123 6.85 -11.58 0.11
C LYS A 123 7.37 -10.23 0.58
N ILE A 124 6.63 -9.60 1.49
CA ILE A 124 7.06 -8.42 2.24
C ILE A 124 6.83 -8.68 3.73
N ASP A 125 7.91 -8.63 4.51
CA ASP A 125 7.85 -8.65 5.96
C ASP A 125 7.53 -7.25 6.48
N LEU A 126 6.57 -7.13 7.39
CA LEU A 126 6.09 -5.87 7.93
C LEU A 126 6.73 -5.57 9.29
N PRO A 127 6.89 -4.29 9.67
CA PRO A 127 7.54 -3.91 10.92
C PRO A 127 6.84 -4.38 12.19
N ASP A 128 5.56 -4.70 12.10
CA ASP A 128 4.74 -5.22 13.20
C ASP A 128 4.83 -6.74 13.39
N GLY A 129 5.73 -7.41 12.66
CA GLY A 129 5.95 -8.85 12.70
C GLY A 129 5.01 -9.66 11.81
N ASN A 130 4.09 -9.01 11.11
CA ASN A 130 3.24 -9.64 10.10
C ASN A 130 3.95 -9.70 8.75
N TYR A 131 3.35 -10.35 7.76
CA TYR A 131 3.89 -10.37 6.40
C TYR A 131 2.78 -10.59 5.38
N ASN A 132 3.05 -10.15 4.14
CA ASN A 132 2.13 -10.30 3.02
C ASN A 132 2.80 -11.06 1.87
N TYR A 133 2.01 -11.91 1.19
CA TYR A 133 2.36 -12.40 -0.14
C TYR A 133 1.53 -11.71 -1.20
N TYR A 134 2.16 -11.42 -2.33
CA TYR A 134 1.54 -10.89 -3.53
C TYR A 134 1.82 -11.85 -4.68
N SER A 135 0.77 -12.34 -5.33
CA SER A 135 0.86 -13.19 -6.52
C SER A 135 0.36 -12.45 -7.74
N PHE A 136 1.03 -12.64 -8.86
CA PHE A 136 0.77 -11.89 -10.10
C PHE A 136 0.41 -12.83 -11.24
N LEU A 137 -0.49 -12.37 -12.11
CA LEU A 137 -0.85 -12.97 -13.37
C LEU A 137 -0.83 -11.88 -14.44
N ASN A 138 -0.04 -12.08 -15.50
CA ASN A 138 0.12 -11.10 -16.58
C ASN A 138 0.53 -9.69 -16.09
N GLY A 139 1.36 -9.63 -15.04
CA GLY A 139 1.87 -8.37 -14.46
C GLY A 139 0.92 -7.65 -13.52
N ILE A 140 -0.30 -8.16 -13.30
CA ILE A 140 -1.32 -7.61 -12.40
C ILE A 140 -1.43 -8.52 -11.17
N CYS A 141 -1.53 -7.93 -9.98
CA CYS A 141 -1.73 -8.66 -8.74
C CYS A 141 -3.12 -9.32 -8.74
N ASN A 142 -3.15 -10.64 -8.79
CA ASN A 142 -4.39 -11.40 -8.79
C ASN A 142 -4.75 -11.96 -7.41
N LYS A 143 -3.78 -12.00 -6.48
CA LYS A 143 -4.00 -12.50 -5.12
C LYS A 143 -3.06 -11.82 -4.11
N VAL A 144 -3.61 -11.43 -2.96
CA VAL A 144 -2.85 -10.99 -1.77
C VAL A 144 -3.22 -11.87 -0.61
N GLU A 145 -2.19 -12.42 0.08
CA GLU A 145 -2.33 -13.17 1.32
C GLU A 145 -1.73 -12.33 2.45
N ILE A 146 -2.58 -11.87 3.37
CA ILE A 146 -2.18 -11.05 4.52
C ILE A 146 -2.10 -11.99 5.73
N HIS A 147 -0.89 -12.22 6.23
CA HIS A 147 -0.64 -13.06 7.39
C HIS A 147 -0.46 -12.18 8.62
N HIS A 148 -1.45 -12.20 9.48
CA HIS A 148 -1.42 -11.59 10.80
C HIS A 148 -1.22 -12.67 11.87
N SER A 149 -0.71 -12.31 13.04
CA SER A 149 -0.44 -13.25 14.15
C SER A 149 -1.65 -14.11 14.54
N PHE A 150 -2.88 -13.64 14.32
CA PHE A 150 -4.11 -14.30 14.75
C PHE A 150 -5.01 -14.77 13.59
N TYR A 151 -4.77 -14.34 12.36
CA TYR A 151 -5.59 -14.67 11.20
C TYR A 151 -4.82 -14.49 9.89
N THR A 152 -5.33 -15.11 8.84
CA THR A 152 -4.89 -14.87 7.47
C THR A 152 -6.10 -14.38 6.67
N ILE A 153 -5.90 -13.31 5.87
CA ILE A 153 -6.89 -12.80 4.92
C ILE A 153 -6.36 -13.07 3.52
N GLU A 154 -7.20 -13.62 2.68
CA GLU A 154 -6.94 -13.77 1.25
C GLU A 154 -7.84 -12.81 0.47
N ILE A 155 -7.21 -12.01 -0.39
CA ILE A 155 -7.89 -11.11 -1.31
C ILE A 155 -7.59 -11.60 -2.72
N THR A 156 -8.62 -11.90 -3.49
CA THR A 156 -8.49 -12.34 -4.88
C THR A 156 -9.14 -11.33 -5.79
N LEU A 157 -8.46 -10.96 -6.89
CA LEU A 157 -9.04 -10.16 -7.95
C LEU A 157 -10.13 -11.00 -8.63
N LYS A 158 -11.32 -10.43 -8.75
CA LYS A 158 -12.39 -10.96 -9.61
C LYS A 158 -12.38 -10.16 -10.91
N GLU A 159 -12.31 -10.88 -12.04
CA GLU A 159 -12.55 -10.33 -13.37
C GLU A 159 -14.01 -9.88 -13.51
#